data_c8c12f999585169afe80d5ab07f3bcfa
#
_entry.id   c8c12f999585169afe80d5ab07f3bcfa
#
_cell.length_a   1.000
_cell.length_b   1.000
_cell.length_c   1.000
_cell.angle_alpha   90.00
_cell.angle_beta   90.00
_cell.angle_gamma   90.00
#
_symmetry.space_group_name_H-M   'P 1'
#
loop_
_entity.id
_entity.type
_entity.pdbx_description
1 polymer ?
#
loop_
_entity_poly.entity_id
_entity_poly.type
_entity_poly.pdbx_seq_one_letter_code
_entity_poly.pdbx_strand_id
1 'polypeptide(L)'
;VMEKHVPHRTAFFSIFANLALAGVKISAGVLGNSYALIADGIESVSDVFSSFLVFLGLKYAEKPADANHPYGHGKIEPLVTFIIVALLVASALLIAYQSYQNILIPHQSPKAWTLILLGAIILWKEISFRIVLRDSKQTGSTSLKADAWHHRADAITSVAAFIGISIALLCGEGYETADDWAALVASGIILVNAYLIFRPALAEILDEDMYDDLSQRIKELSKDVPGVLAVEKCHIRKTGMSYCVDIHIIVNGNISVKEGHDIAHAFKDGLQRQIPSIASVLIHVEPDYKDIHFKLQK
;
A
#
# COMPACT_ATOMS: atom_id res chain seq x y z
N VAL A 1 0.13 18.92 -18.85
CA VAL A 1 1.04 18.16 -17.98
C VAL A 1 0.60 18.47 -16.57
N MET A 2 -0.30 17.64 -16.01
CA MET A 2 -0.54 17.69 -14.57
C MET A 2 0.75 17.17 -13.93
N GLU A 3 1.48 18.02 -13.21
CA GLU A 3 2.53 17.56 -12.29
C GLU A 3 1.92 16.49 -11.40
N LYS A 4 2.38 15.24 -11.55
CA LYS A 4 2.12 14.21 -10.56
C LYS A 4 2.73 14.72 -9.26
N HIS A 5 1.89 15.31 -8.40
CA HIS A 5 2.33 15.78 -7.09
C HIS A 5 2.77 14.55 -6.32
N VAL A 6 4.08 14.43 -6.23
CA VAL A 6 4.74 13.34 -5.54
C VAL A 6 4.40 13.41 -4.06
N PRO A 7 4.05 12.30 -3.44
CA PRO A 7 3.65 12.26 -2.02
C PRO A 7 4.83 12.43 -1.04
N HIS A 8 5.93 13.06 -1.46
CA HIS A 8 7.10 13.31 -0.59
C HIS A 8 6.75 14.08 0.69
N ARG A 9 5.80 15.02 0.61
CA ARG A 9 5.37 15.80 1.78
C ARG A 9 4.71 14.91 2.83
N THR A 10 3.93 13.92 2.40
CA THR A 10 3.24 12.99 3.28
C THR A 10 4.20 12.01 3.92
N ALA A 11 5.15 11.45 3.15
CA ALA A 11 6.20 10.60 3.70
C ALA A 11 7.08 11.38 4.70
N PHE A 12 7.42 12.64 4.42
CA PHE A 12 8.16 13.50 5.35
C PHE A 12 7.36 13.79 6.64
N PHE A 13 6.06 14.04 6.49
CA PHE A 13 5.17 14.22 7.63
C PHE A 13 5.14 12.97 8.52
N SER A 14 5.03 11.78 7.92
CA SER A 14 5.03 10.50 8.64
C SER A 14 6.32 10.29 9.42
N ILE A 15 7.49 10.54 8.81
CA ILE A 15 8.80 10.45 9.47
C ILE A 15 8.87 11.37 10.70
N PHE A 16 8.52 12.65 10.52
CA PHE A 16 8.59 13.63 11.61
C PHE A 16 7.60 13.31 12.72
N ALA A 17 6.39 12.90 12.36
CA ALA A 17 5.34 12.51 13.29
C ALA A 17 5.77 11.31 14.15
N ASN A 18 6.31 10.28 13.55
CA ASN A 18 6.78 9.09 14.23
C ASN A 18 8.00 9.37 15.12
N LEU A 19 8.92 10.23 14.68
CA LEU A 19 10.07 10.64 15.48
C LEU A 19 9.64 11.43 16.74
N ALA A 20 8.72 12.36 16.59
CA ALA A 20 8.17 13.12 17.72
C ALA A 20 7.44 12.20 18.71
N LEU A 21 6.65 11.26 18.19
CA LEU A 21 5.92 10.28 19.00
C LEU A 21 6.86 9.34 19.76
N ALA A 22 7.92 8.85 19.12
CA ALA A 22 8.95 8.03 19.76
C ALA A 22 9.60 8.77 20.94
N GLY A 23 9.97 10.04 20.74
CA GLY A 23 10.53 10.88 21.80
C GLY A 23 9.58 11.07 22.99
N VAL A 24 8.30 11.33 22.73
CA VAL A 24 7.28 11.47 23.79
C VAL A 24 7.09 10.16 24.55
N LYS A 25 7.00 9.02 23.87
CA LYS A 25 6.82 7.69 24.47
C LYS A 25 8.00 7.31 25.37
N ILE A 26 9.23 7.45 24.86
CA ILE A 26 10.45 7.13 25.60
C ILE A 26 10.56 8.02 26.84
N SER A 27 10.36 9.34 26.69
CA SER A 27 10.43 10.28 27.81
C SER A 27 9.37 9.97 28.87
N ALA A 28 8.13 9.69 28.46
CA ALA A 28 7.05 9.34 29.39
C ALA A 28 7.27 7.97 30.04
N GLY A 29 7.85 7.00 29.33
CA GLY A 29 8.22 5.71 29.87
C GLY A 29 9.28 5.80 30.97
N VAL A 30 10.31 6.60 30.76
CA VAL A 30 11.37 6.86 31.75
C VAL A 30 10.81 7.58 32.97
N LEU A 31 10.06 8.66 32.79
CA LEU A 31 9.47 9.44 33.88
C LEU A 31 8.37 8.70 34.64
N GLY A 32 7.64 7.83 33.95
CA GLY A 32 6.55 7.01 34.50
C GLY A 32 6.99 5.64 35.03
N ASN A 33 8.28 5.28 34.96
CA ASN A 33 8.80 3.95 35.24
C ASN A 33 8.00 2.84 34.52
N SER A 34 7.56 3.11 33.29
CA SER A 34 6.77 2.18 32.47
C SER A 34 7.62 1.56 31.38
N TYR A 35 8.03 0.31 31.58
CA TYR A 35 8.77 -0.45 30.57
C TYR A 35 7.95 -0.66 29.28
N ALA A 36 6.63 -0.81 29.40
CA ALA A 36 5.73 -0.92 28.26
C ALA A 36 5.79 0.33 27.35
N LEU A 37 5.79 1.55 27.94
CA LEU A 37 5.93 2.79 27.20
C LEU A 37 7.32 2.97 26.56
N ILE A 38 8.38 2.49 27.23
CA ILE A 38 9.74 2.50 26.65
C ILE A 38 9.80 1.54 25.45
N ALA A 39 9.26 0.34 25.59
CA ALA A 39 9.19 -0.64 24.50
C ALA A 39 8.40 -0.11 23.30
N ASP A 40 7.20 0.47 23.55
CA ASP A 40 6.36 1.11 22.53
C ASP A 40 7.08 2.32 21.87
N GLY A 41 7.91 3.03 22.61
CA GLY A 41 8.76 4.10 22.08
C GLY A 41 9.87 3.58 21.16
N ILE A 42 10.50 2.45 21.51
CA ILE A 42 11.49 1.78 20.65
C ILE A 42 10.83 1.27 19.35
N GLU A 43 9.62 0.72 19.46
CA GLU A 43 8.82 0.34 18.27
C GLU A 43 8.58 1.52 17.34
N SER A 44 8.22 2.69 17.93
CA SER A 44 8.02 3.92 17.14
C SER A 44 9.30 4.42 16.44
N VAL A 45 10.50 4.07 16.90
CA VAL A 45 11.75 4.31 16.16
C VAL A 45 11.80 3.43 14.91
N SER A 46 11.33 2.17 14.99
CA SER A 46 11.21 1.28 13.83
C SER A 46 10.22 1.81 12.80
N ASP A 47 9.15 2.48 13.25
CA ASP A 47 8.17 3.16 12.39
C ASP A 47 8.82 4.30 11.57
N VAL A 48 9.75 5.05 12.18
CA VAL A 48 10.55 6.06 11.45
C VAL A 48 11.32 5.42 10.30
N PHE A 49 11.88 4.23 10.53
CA PHE A 49 12.60 3.48 9.51
C PHE A 49 11.67 3.07 8.36
N SER A 50 10.46 2.58 8.66
CA SER A 50 9.45 2.22 7.65
C SER A 50 9.07 3.42 6.80
N SER A 51 8.75 4.56 7.43
CA SER A 51 8.41 5.80 6.73
C SER A 51 9.55 6.31 5.84
N PHE A 52 10.79 6.16 6.30
CA PHE A 52 11.97 6.51 5.50
C PHE A 52 12.13 5.59 4.27
N LEU A 53 11.86 4.30 4.42
CA LEU A 53 11.86 3.34 3.30
C LEU A 53 10.80 3.69 2.28
N VAL A 54 9.58 4.06 2.71
CA VAL A 54 8.52 4.56 1.81
C VAL A 54 9.01 5.77 1.02
N PHE A 55 9.59 6.76 1.71
CA PHE A 55 10.11 7.96 1.06
C PHE A 55 11.18 7.63 0.00
N LEU A 56 12.14 6.78 0.34
CA LEU A 56 13.19 6.34 -0.59
C LEU A 56 12.60 5.54 -1.76
N GLY A 57 11.66 4.64 -1.48
CA GLY A 57 10.99 3.82 -2.49
C GLY A 57 10.25 4.67 -3.51
N LEU A 58 9.45 5.64 -3.05
CA LEU A 58 8.74 6.57 -3.91
C LEU A 58 9.70 7.40 -4.76
N LYS A 59 10.72 7.99 -4.14
CA LYS A 59 11.73 8.78 -4.85
C LYS A 59 12.48 7.97 -5.90
N TYR A 60 12.73 6.69 -5.64
CA TYR A 60 13.39 5.82 -6.61
C TYR A 60 12.43 5.37 -7.73
N ALA A 61 11.17 5.08 -7.38
CA ALA A 61 10.14 4.67 -8.35
C ALA A 61 9.83 5.74 -9.41
N GLU A 62 10.08 7.02 -9.08
CA GLU A 62 9.88 8.15 -10.00
C GLU A 62 10.95 8.28 -11.07
N LYS A 63 12.10 7.62 -10.93
CA LYS A 63 13.14 7.67 -11.94
C LYS A 63 12.59 7.17 -13.27
N PRO A 64 12.79 7.94 -14.36
CA PRO A 64 12.35 7.51 -15.68
C PRO A 64 13.08 6.24 -16.12
N ALA A 65 12.56 5.64 -17.18
CA ALA A 65 13.25 4.54 -17.86
C ALA A 65 14.66 4.95 -18.29
N ASP A 66 15.61 4.04 -18.14
CA ASP A 66 17.00 4.18 -18.54
C ASP A 66 17.46 2.94 -19.36
N ALA A 67 18.72 2.93 -19.79
CA ALA A 67 19.26 1.85 -20.62
C ALA A 67 19.20 0.47 -19.93
N ASN A 68 19.31 0.43 -18.59
CA ASN A 68 19.27 -0.81 -17.81
C ASN A 68 17.85 -1.17 -17.37
N HIS A 69 16.97 -0.18 -17.26
CA HIS A 69 15.58 -0.32 -16.81
C HIS A 69 14.62 0.30 -17.83
N PRO A 70 14.40 -0.35 -19.00
CA PRO A 70 13.61 0.23 -20.10
C PRO A 70 12.12 0.44 -19.76
N TYR A 71 11.61 -0.24 -18.73
CA TYR A 71 10.24 -0.07 -18.22
C TYR A 71 10.15 0.86 -17.00
N GLY A 72 11.25 1.55 -16.65
CA GLY A 72 11.32 2.41 -15.49
C GLY A 72 11.59 1.67 -14.17
N HIS A 73 11.46 2.38 -13.06
CA HIS A 73 11.84 1.90 -11.73
C HIS A 73 10.63 1.64 -10.82
N GLY A 74 9.41 1.69 -11.36
CA GLY A 74 8.18 1.59 -10.55
C GLY A 74 8.03 0.33 -9.71
N LYS A 75 8.63 -0.81 -10.14
CA LYS A 75 8.58 -2.09 -9.39
C LYS A 75 9.30 -2.04 -8.02
N ILE A 76 10.07 -0.98 -7.72
CA ILE A 76 10.62 -0.78 -6.37
C ILE A 76 9.53 -0.55 -5.31
N GLU A 77 8.38 0.02 -5.70
CA GLU A 77 7.29 0.33 -4.79
C GLU A 77 6.69 -0.93 -4.12
N PRO A 78 6.28 -1.99 -4.84
CA PRO A 78 5.83 -3.23 -4.20
C PRO A 78 6.95 -3.94 -3.42
N LEU A 79 8.24 -3.79 -3.79
CA LEU A 79 9.35 -4.35 -3.01
C LEU A 79 9.47 -3.66 -1.64
N VAL A 80 9.35 -2.33 -1.59
CA VAL A 80 9.30 -1.58 -0.32
C VAL A 80 8.09 -2.00 0.50
N THR A 81 6.93 -2.20 -0.14
CA THR A 81 5.73 -2.72 0.52
C THR A 81 5.99 -4.08 1.19
N PHE A 82 6.74 -4.99 0.57
CA PHE A 82 7.12 -6.27 1.20
C PHE A 82 7.96 -6.10 2.45
N ILE A 83 8.90 -5.14 2.45
CA ILE A 83 9.69 -4.84 3.66
C ILE A 83 8.80 -4.31 4.78
N ILE A 84 7.87 -3.41 4.47
CA ILE A 84 6.91 -2.87 5.45
C ILE A 84 6.03 -3.99 6.02
N VAL A 85 5.52 -4.88 5.17
CA VAL A 85 4.73 -6.04 5.60
C VAL A 85 5.56 -6.97 6.49
N ALA A 86 6.83 -7.21 6.16
CA ALA A 86 7.71 -8.03 7.00
C ALA A 86 7.90 -7.40 8.40
N LEU A 87 8.05 -6.07 8.48
CA LEU A 87 8.12 -5.34 9.75
C LEU A 87 6.81 -5.43 10.54
N LEU A 88 5.65 -5.28 9.89
CA LEU A 88 4.33 -5.46 10.51
C LEU A 88 4.16 -6.87 11.09
N VAL A 89 4.53 -7.90 10.34
CA VAL A 89 4.47 -9.30 10.80
C VAL A 89 5.42 -9.52 11.98
N ALA A 90 6.65 -9.01 11.91
CA ALA A 90 7.61 -9.11 13.00
C ALA A 90 7.09 -8.41 14.27
N SER A 91 6.56 -7.19 14.18
CA SER A 91 5.95 -6.46 15.29
C SER A 91 4.77 -7.23 15.89
N ALA A 92 3.87 -7.74 15.06
CA ALA A 92 2.73 -8.52 15.53
C ALA A 92 3.15 -9.80 16.29
N LEU A 93 4.17 -10.52 15.79
CA LEU A 93 4.69 -11.70 16.46
C LEU A 93 5.39 -11.36 17.79
N LEU A 94 6.13 -10.25 17.85
CA LEU A 94 6.75 -9.77 19.07
C LEU A 94 5.71 -9.39 20.12
N ILE A 95 4.67 -8.64 19.72
CA ILE A 95 3.55 -8.28 20.61
C ILE A 95 2.86 -9.54 21.12
N ALA A 96 2.54 -10.50 20.25
CA ALA A 96 1.92 -11.75 20.64
C ALA A 96 2.78 -12.54 21.63
N TYR A 97 4.09 -12.62 21.40
CA TYR A 97 5.03 -13.30 22.28
C TYR A 97 5.11 -12.63 23.64
N GLN A 98 5.27 -11.31 23.68
CA GLN A 98 5.34 -10.55 24.94
C GLN A 98 4.04 -10.65 25.74
N SER A 99 2.89 -10.47 25.07
CA SER A 99 1.59 -10.60 25.73
C SER A 99 1.37 -12.02 26.31
N TYR A 100 1.77 -13.05 25.56
CA TYR A 100 1.71 -14.43 26.07
C TYR A 100 2.58 -14.63 27.32
N GLN A 101 3.81 -14.09 27.34
CA GLN A 101 4.68 -14.17 28.52
C GLN A 101 4.10 -13.42 29.72
N ASN A 102 3.53 -12.25 29.51
CA ASN A 102 2.92 -11.43 30.55
C ASN A 102 1.67 -12.07 31.16
N ILE A 103 0.87 -12.77 30.32
CA ILE A 103 -0.28 -13.55 30.83
C ILE A 103 0.17 -14.66 31.78
N LEU A 104 1.35 -15.27 31.55
CA LEU A 104 1.88 -16.35 32.40
C LEU A 104 2.55 -15.84 33.67
N ILE A 105 3.11 -14.63 33.65
CA ILE A 105 3.86 -14.04 34.78
C ILE A 105 3.16 -12.74 35.21
N PRO A 106 2.41 -12.72 36.32
CA PRO A 106 1.72 -11.54 36.77
C PRO A 106 2.69 -10.35 36.94
N HIS A 107 2.34 -9.22 36.37
CA HIS A 107 3.10 -7.98 36.45
C HIS A 107 2.23 -6.82 36.99
N GLN A 108 2.86 -5.73 37.45
CA GLN A 108 2.13 -4.59 37.96
C GLN A 108 1.40 -3.85 36.87
N SER A 109 0.11 -3.57 37.08
CA SER A 109 -0.69 -2.75 36.15
C SER A 109 -0.07 -1.37 35.94
N PRO A 110 -0.11 -0.82 34.70
CA PRO A 110 0.32 0.52 34.43
C PRO A 110 -0.41 1.59 35.24
N LYS A 111 0.23 2.75 35.47
CA LYS A 111 -0.39 3.85 36.19
C LYS A 111 -1.53 4.50 35.41
N ALA A 112 -2.59 4.93 36.06
CA ALA A 112 -3.80 5.50 35.43
C ALA A 112 -3.53 6.67 34.46
N TRP A 113 -2.51 7.50 34.72
CA TRP A 113 -2.15 8.60 33.81
C TRP A 113 -1.69 8.16 32.41
N THR A 114 -1.25 6.89 32.27
CA THR A 114 -0.87 6.33 30.97
C THR A 114 -2.04 6.26 29.99
N LEU A 115 -3.29 6.19 30.52
CA LEU A 115 -4.50 6.23 29.67
C LEU A 115 -4.66 7.56 28.92
N ILE A 116 -4.28 8.68 29.53
CA ILE A 116 -4.34 10.00 28.88
C ILE A 116 -3.36 10.03 27.71
N LEU A 117 -2.15 9.53 27.92
CA LEU A 117 -1.13 9.46 26.88
C LEU A 117 -1.54 8.52 25.76
N LEU A 118 -2.05 7.32 26.08
CA LEU A 118 -2.55 6.36 25.09
C LEU A 118 -3.70 6.95 24.28
N GLY A 119 -4.63 7.66 24.91
CA GLY A 119 -5.70 8.37 24.21
C GLY A 119 -5.17 9.40 23.19
N ALA A 120 -4.16 10.17 23.57
CA ALA A 120 -3.52 11.13 22.67
C ALA A 120 -2.78 10.42 21.52
N ILE A 121 -2.10 9.29 21.78
CA ILE A 121 -1.41 8.47 20.79
C ILE A 121 -2.41 7.90 19.77
N ILE A 122 -3.53 7.35 20.24
CA ILE A 122 -4.59 6.78 19.39
C ILE A 122 -5.13 7.85 18.45
N LEU A 123 -5.46 9.03 18.95
CA LEU A 123 -5.94 10.15 18.15
C LEU A 123 -4.91 10.56 17.10
N TRP A 124 -3.66 10.65 17.48
CA TRP A 124 -2.57 11.03 16.59
C TRP A 124 -2.38 10.00 15.46
N LYS A 125 -2.34 8.70 15.81
CA LYS A 125 -2.18 7.62 14.83
C LYS A 125 -3.38 7.53 13.86
N GLU A 126 -4.61 7.76 14.36
CA GLU A 126 -5.81 7.79 13.51
C GLU A 126 -5.79 9.00 12.55
N ILE A 127 -5.33 10.17 12.99
CA ILE A 127 -5.16 11.34 12.12
C ILE A 127 -4.11 11.06 11.06
N SER A 128 -2.95 10.51 11.45
CA SER A 128 -1.88 10.13 10.52
C SER A 128 -2.36 9.12 9.49
N PHE A 129 -3.06 8.07 9.91
CA PHE A 129 -3.69 7.10 9.02
C PHE A 129 -4.57 7.76 7.96
N ARG A 130 -5.46 8.68 8.37
CA ARG A 130 -6.39 9.35 7.45
C ARG A 130 -5.68 10.24 6.43
N ILE A 131 -4.64 10.96 6.86
CA ILE A 131 -3.83 11.80 5.97
C ILE A 131 -3.13 10.94 4.92
N VAL A 132 -2.37 9.93 5.36
CA VAL A 132 -1.58 9.07 4.47
C VAL A 132 -2.49 8.23 3.56
N LEU A 133 -3.62 7.71 4.07
CA LEU A 133 -4.57 6.95 3.24
C LEU A 133 -5.23 7.81 2.16
N ARG A 134 -5.54 9.09 2.46
CA ARG A 134 -6.08 10.03 1.48
C ARG A 134 -5.09 10.22 0.33
N ASP A 135 -3.82 10.48 0.65
CA ASP A 135 -2.79 10.69 -0.36
C ASP A 135 -2.49 9.42 -1.14
N SER A 136 -2.48 8.25 -0.49
CA SER A 136 -2.38 6.96 -1.15
C SER A 136 -3.48 6.74 -2.20
N LYS A 137 -4.75 7.09 -1.88
CA LYS A 137 -5.87 6.99 -2.81
C LYS A 137 -5.76 7.95 -3.99
N GLN A 138 -5.20 9.15 -3.77
CA GLN A 138 -5.02 10.15 -4.83
C GLN A 138 -3.88 9.78 -5.78
N THR A 139 -2.82 9.16 -5.27
CA THR A 139 -1.62 8.80 -6.04
C THR A 139 -1.66 7.37 -6.59
N GLY A 140 -2.51 6.51 -6.03
CA GLY A 140 -2.52 5.08 -6.33
C GLY A 140 -1.30 4.31 -5.79
N SER A 141 -0.53 4.92 -4.86
CA SER A 141 0.67 4.32 -4.29
C SER A 141 0.34 3.18 -3.33
N THR A 142 0.91 2.00 -3.59
CA THR A 142 0.81 0.81 -2.72
C THR A 142 1.66 0.96 -1.47
N SER A 143 2.83 1.59 -1.55
CA SER A 143 3.69 1.82 -0.40
C SER A 143 3.09 2.81 0.60
N LEU A 144 2.48 3.91 0.12
CA LEU A 144 1.72 4.83 0.99
C LEU A 144 0.49 4.15 1.60
N LYS A 145 -0.17 3.27 0.87
CA LYS A 145 -1.28 2.49 1.42
C LYS A 145 -0.80 1.57 2.55
N ALA A 146 0.35 0.92 2.38
CA ALA A 146 0.95 0.08 3.40
C ALA A 146 1.34 0.90 4.64
N ASP A 147 1.98 2.07 4.47
CA ASP A 147 2.34 2.99 5.56
C ASP A 147 1.11 3.48 6.33
N ALA A 148 0.02 3.82 5.63
CA ALA A 148 -1.25 4.17 6.27
C ALA A 148 -1.77 3.02 7.15
N TRP A 149 -1.82 1.80 6.62
CA TRP A 149 -2.30 0.65 7.40
C TRP A 149 -1.36 0.28 8.55
N HIS A 150 -0.06 0.57 8.46
CA HIS A 150 0.86 0.48 9.57
C HIS A 150 0.46 1.42 10.72
N HIS A 151 0.21 2.71 10.44
CA HIS A 151 -0.31 3.64 11.45
C HIS A 151 -1.63 3.16 12.09
N ARG A 152 -2.50 2.53 11.32
CA ARG A 152 -3.76 2.01 11.85
C ARG A 152 -3.55 0.75 12.71
N ALA A 153 -2.62 -0.12 12.33
CA ALA A 153 -2.24 -1.26 13.16
C ALA A 153 -1.76 -0.82 14.54
N ASP A 154 -0.90 0.20 14.59
CA ASP A 154 -0.42 0.78 15.85
C ASP A 154 -1.55 1.43 16.67
N ALA A 155 -2.51 2.10 16.00
CA ALA A 155 -3.68 2.63 16.69
C ALA A 155 -4.52 1.53 17.33
N ILE A 156 -4.70 0.39 16.64
CA ILE A 156 -5.46 -0.77 17.13
C ILE A 156 -4.77 -1.38 18.38
N THR A 157 -3.44 -1.53 18.36
CA THR A 157 -2.70 -2.01 19.53
C THR A 157 -2.82 -1.08 20.72
N SER A 158 -2.71 0.23 20.47
CA SER A 158 -2.90 1.25 21.51
C SER A 158 -4.33 1.28 22.07
N VAL A 159 -5.37 1.08 21.23
CA VAL A 159 -6.77 0.95 21.68
C VAL A 159 -6.95 -0.32 22.52
N ALA A 160 -6.38 -1.44 22.10
CA ALA A 160 -6.44 -2.68 22.86
C ALA A 160 -5.79 -2.50 24.24
N ALA A 161 -4.61 -1.90 24.32
CA ALA A 161 -3.94 -1.59 25.57
C ALA A 161 -4.79 -0.62 26.45
N PHE A 162 -5.40 0.42 25.83
CA PHE A 162 -6.27 1.36 26.53
C PHE A 162 -7.47 0.65 27.16
N ILE A 163 -8.13 -0.25 26.46
CA ILE A 163 -9.27 -1.03 26.97
C ILE A 163 -8.79 -1.97 28.07
N GLY A 164 -7.69 -2.71 27.84
CA GLY A 164 -7.13 -3.63 28.82
C GLY A 164 -6.74 -2.95 30.13
N ILE A 165 -5.99 -1.83 30.04
CA ILE A 165 -5.62 -1.03 31.22
C ILE A 165 -6.86 -0.45 31.92
N SER A 166 -7.87 -0.01 31.18
CA SER A 166 -9.12 0.46 31.76
C SER A 166 -9.83 -0.63 32.55
N ILE A 167 -9.89 -1.86 32.01
CA ILE A 167 -10.48 -3.00 32.71
C ILE A 167 -9.67 -3.34 33.99
N ALA A 168 -8.33 -3.41 33.87
CA ALA A 168 -7.46 -3.69 35.02
C ALA A 168 -7.63 -2.65 36.15
N LEU A 169 -7.76 -1.36 35.82
CA LEU A 169 -7.94 -0.30 36.79
C LEU A 169 -9.35 -0.23 37.42
N LEU A 170 -10.39 -0.59 36.66
CA LEU A 170 -11.78 -0.55 37.12
C LEU A 170 -12.20 -1.81 37.86
N CYS A 171 -11.71 -2.98 37.45
CA CYS A 171 -12.08 -4.27 38.03
C CYS A 171 -11.14 -4.74 39.15
N GLY A 172 -9.91 -4.21 39.21
CA GLY A 172 -8.96 -4.50 40.31
C GLY A 172 -8.31 -5.88 40.25
N GLU A 173 -8.06 -6.47 41.41
CA GLU A 173 -7.32 -7.73 41.55
C GLU A 173 -7.92 -8.90 40.70
N GLY A 174 -7.08 -9.59 39.93
CA GLY A 174 -7.44 -10.69 39.05
C GLY A 174 -7.66 -10.30 37.58
N TYR A 175 -7.63 -9.02 37.25
CA TYR A 175 -7.77 -8.51 35.87
C TYR A 175 -6.50 -7.86 35.33
N GLU A 176 -5.35 -8.06 35.99
CA GLU A 176 -4.07 -7.43 35.66
C GLU A 176 -3.58 -7.80 34.24
N THR A 177 -4.01 -8.95 33.72
CA THR A 177 -3.61 -9.44 32.39
C THR A 177 -4.61 -9.07 31.28
N ALA A 178 -5.63 -8.26 31.57
CA ALA A 178 -6.66 -7.94 30.58
C ALA A 178 -6.13 -7.15 29.35
N ASP A 179 -5.12 -6.31 29.55
CA ASP A 179 -4.42 -5.59 28.48
C ASP A 179 -3.59 -6.52 27.59
N ASP A 180 -2.95 -7.55 28.17
CA ASP A 180 -2.19 -8.54 27.42
C ASP A 180 -3.09 -9.44 26.54
N TRP A 181 -4.26 -9.84 27.04
CA TRP A 181 -5.26 -10.53 26.21
C TRP A 181 -5.75 -9.66 25.06
N ALA A 182 -6.01 -8.40 25.32
CA ALA A 182 -6.41 -7.45 24.29
C ALA A 182 -5.29 -7.24 23.25
N ALA A 183 -4.03 -7.14 23.67
CA ALA A 183 -2.88 -7.04 22.77
C ALA A 183 -2.67 -8.31 21.93
N LEU A 184 -2.91 -9.50 22.49
CA LEU A 184 -2.85 -10.76 21.75
C LEU A 184 -3.92 -10.82 20.64
N VAL A 185 -5.14 -10.38 20.90
CA VAL A 185 -6.19 -10.26 19.87
C VAL A 185 -5.80 -9.24 18.82
N ALA A 186 -5.28 -8.08 19.22
CA ALA A 186 -4.83 -7.04 18.30
C ALA A 186 -3.71 -7.53 17.37
N SER A 187 -2.77 -8.32 17.88
CA SER A 187 -1.71 -8.90 17.05
C SER A 187 -2.27 -9.79 15.93
N GLY A 188 -3.33 -10.55 16.20
CA GLY A 188 -4.04 -11.32 15.17
C GLY A 188 -4.67 -10.43 14.09
N ILE A 189 -5.26 -9.30 14.47
CA ILE A 189 -5.83 -8.33 13.53
C ILE A 189 -4.72 -7.71 12.66
N ILE A 190 -3.55 -7.41 13.25
CA ILE A 190 -2.40 -6.87 12.51
C ILE A 190 -1.92 -7.89 11.46
N LEU A 191 -1.85 -9.18 11.77
CA LEU A 191 -1.47 -10.23 10.81
C LEU A 191 -2.45 -10.32 9.64
N VAL A 192 -3.76 -10.21 9.90
CA VAL A 192 -4.76 -10.16 8.84
C VAL A 192 -4.56 -8.93 7.95
N ASN A 193 -4.34 -7.76 8.55
CA ASN A 193 -4.06 -6.52 7.79
C ASN A 193 -2.77 -6.63 6.98
N ALA A 194 -1.71 -7.22 7.53
CA ALA A 194 -0.45 -7.47 6.83
C ALA A 194 -0.68 -8.34 5.58
N TYR A 195 -1.50 -9.38 5.67
CA TYR A 195 -1.88 -10.18 4.51
C TYR A 195 -2.66 -9.39 3.46
N LEU A 196 -3.62 -8.55 3.87
CA LEU A 196 -4.41 -7.71 2.96
C LEU A 196 -3.57 -6.66 2.23
N ILE A 197 -2.45 -6.21 2.83
CA ILE A 197 -1.48 -5.32 2.20
C ILE A 197 -0.54 -6.11 1.27
N PHE A 198 -0.10 -7.28 1.71
CA PHE A 198 0.82 -8.15 0.98
C PHE A 198 0.24 -8.62 -0.36
N ARG A 199 -1.02 -9.05 -0.37
CA ARG A 199 -1.67 -9.68 -1.53
C ARG A 199 -1.68 -8.79 -2.80
N PRO A 200 -2.08 -7.49 -2.74
CA PRO A 200 -2.01 -6.61 -3.91
C PRO A 200 -0.57 -6.31 -4.37
N ALA A 201 0.38 -6.18 -3.43
CA ALA A 201 1.78 -5.95 -3.80
C ALA A 201 2.38 -7.18 -4.50
N LEU A 202 2.02 -8.39 -4.07
CA LEU A 202 2.40 -9.63 -4.73
C LEU A 202 1.79 -9.72 -6.13
N ALA A 203 0.51 -9.37 -6.29
CA ALA A 203 -0.16 -9.33 -7.57
C ALA A 203 0.52 -8.37 -8.56
N GLU A 204 0.97 -7.20 -8.07
CA GLU A 204 1.70 -6.22 -8.88
C GLU A 204 3.07 -6.76 -9.35
N ILE A 205 3.79 -7.53 -8.52
CA ILE A 205 5.05 -8.17 -8.92
C ILE A 205 4.83 -9.29 -9.93
N LEU A 206 3.75 -10.06 -9.75
CA LEU A 206 3.40 -11.19 -10.62
C LEU A 206 2.65 -10.76 -11.91
N ASP A 207 2.46 -9.45 -12.13
CA ASP A 207 1.71 -8.88 -13.25
C ASP A 207 0.29 -9.49 -13.37
N GLU A 208 -0.37 -9.74 -12.22
CA GLU A 208 -1.73 -10.27 -12.18
C GLU A 208 -2.72 -9.25 -12.76
N ASP A 209 -3.57 -9.71 -13.66
CA ASP A 209 -4.58 -8.86 -14.29
C ASP A 209 -5.79 -8.68 -13.35
N MET A 210 -5.84 -7.51 -12.71
CA MET A 210 -6.88 -7.13 -11.73
C MET A 210 -7.59 -5.83 -12.11
N TYR A 211 -7.48 -5.40 -13.38
CA TYR A 211 -7.89 -4.06 -13.81
C TYR A 211 -9.06 -4.08 -14.80
N ASP A 212 -10.10 -4.89 -14.53
CA ASP A 212 -11.27 -5.06 -15.38
C ASP A 212 -11.94 -3.72 -15.74
N ASP A 213 -12.11 -2.81 -14.77
CA ASP A 213 -12.71 -1.49 -15.00
C ASP A 213 -11.89 -0.65 -15.99
N LEU A 214 -10.55 -0.68 -15.86
CA LEU A 214 -9.66 0.02 -16.78
C LEU A 214 -9.67 -0.64 -18.16
N SER A 215 -9.68 -1.97 -18.22
CA SER A 215 -9.79 -2.75 -19.46
C SER A 215 -11.08 -2.41 -20.20
N GLN A 216 -12.22 -2.35 -19.51
CA GLN A 216 -13.50 -1.96 -20.10
C GLN A 216 -13.47 -0.53 -20.63
N ARG A 217 -12.93 0.41 -19.85
CA ARG A 217 -12.79 1.80 -20.29
C ARG A 217 -11.92 1.93 -21.54
N ILE A 218 -10.81 1.17 -21.63
CA ILE A 218 -9.95 1.14 -22.82
C ILE A 218 -10.73 0.60 -24.03
N LYS A 219 -11.52 -0.47 -23.86
CA LYS A 219 -12.36 -1.05 -24.91
C LYS A 219 -13.47 -0.07 -25.35
N GLU A 220 -14.02 0.73 -24.45
CA GLU A 220 -14.98 1.78 -24.81
C GLU A 220 -14.34 2.87 -25.65
N LEU A 221 -13.16 3.34 -25.24
CA LEU A 221 -12.40 4.38 -25.96
C LEU A 221 -11.92 3.92 -27.34
N SER A 222 -11.74 2.62 -27.56
CA SER A 222 -11.35 2.09 -28.87
C SER A 222 -12.43 2.28 -29.95
N LYS A 223 -13.71 2.37 -29.52
CA LYS A 223 -14.86 2.56 -30.47
C LYS A 223 -14.86 3.94 -31.13
N ASP A 224 -14.21 4.91 -30.49
CA ASP A 224 -14.11 6.30 -30.98
C ASP A 224 -12.92 6.49 -31.94
N VAL A 225 -12.10 5.43 -32.15
CA VAL A 225 -10.92 5.50 -33.02
C VAL A 225 -11.24 4.95 -34.41
N PRO A 226 -11.24 5.79 -35.46
CA PRO A 226 -11.53 5.34 -36.82
C PRO A 226 -10.54 4.25 -37.26
N GLY A 227 -11.07 3.14 -37.80
CA GLY A 227 -10.27 2.03 -38.29
C GLY A 227 -10.05 0.90 -37.28
N VAL A 228 -10.32 1.08 -35.97
CA VAL A 228 -10.35 0.02 -34.98
C VAL A 228 -11.72 -0.65 -35.06
N LEU A 229 -11.76 -1.95 -35.40
CA LEU A 229 -12.98 -2.75 -35.49
C LEU A 229 -13.34 -3.36 -34.13
N ALA A 230 -12.33 -3.84 -33.39
CA ALA A 230 -12.49 -4.43 -32.06
C ALA A 230 -11.16 -4.44 -31.28
N VAL A 231 -11.25 -4.63 -29.97
CA VAL A 231 -10.12 -5.00 -29.12
C VAL A 231 -10.27 -6.47 -28.74
N GLU A 232 -9.31 -7.30 -29.17
CA GLU A 232 -9.32 -8.74 -28.88
C GLU A 232 -8.77 -9.02 -27.48
N LYS A 233 -7.59 -8.47 -27.18
CA LYS A 233 -6.90 -8.65 -25.90
C LYS A 233 -6.48 -7.30 -25.32
N CYS A 234 -6.54 -7.19 -24.01
CA CYS A 234 -6.09 -6.02 -23.28
C CYS A 234 -5.48 -6.49 -21.96
N HIS A 235 -4.16 -6.57 -21.90
CA HIS A 235 -3.42 -6.94 -20.70
C HIS A 235 -2.88 -5.68 -20.02
N ILE A 236 -3.13 -5.55 -18.73
CA ILE A 236 -2.76 -4.38 -17.95
C ILE A 236 -1.88 -4.82 -16.80
N ARG A 237 -0.69 -4.21 -16.71
CA ARG A 237 0.22 -4.39 -15.58
C ARG A 237 0.50 -3.06 -14.92
N LYS A 238 0.48 -3.06 -13.60
CA LYS A 238 0.84 -1.89 -12.81
C LYS A 238 2.36 -1.81 -12.62
N THR A 239 2.89 -0.62 -12.69
CA THR A 239 4.31 -0.34 -12.43
C THR A 239 4.39 0.93 -11.58
N GLY A 240 4.43 0.76 -10.26
CA GLY A 240 4.33 1.85 -9.30
C GLY A 240 3.01 2.60 -9.44
N MET A 241 3.06 3.92 -9.66
CA MET A 241 1.87 4.77 -9.83
C MET A 241 1.31 4.82 -11.26
N SER A 242 1.80 3.94 -12.15
CA SER A 242 1.45 3.97 -13.58
C SER A 242 1.07 2.59 -14.09
N TYR A 243 0.43 2.55 -15.26
CA TYR A 243 0.05 1.33 -15.95
C TYR A 243 0.81 1.18 -17.26
N CYS A 244 1.21 -0.05 -17.57
CA CYS A 244 1.66 -0.49 -18.89
C CYS A 244 0.56 -1.36 -19.48
N VAL A 245 0.18 -1.10 -20.74
CA VAL A 245 -0.95 -1.76 -21.38
C VAL A 245 -0.49 -2.38 -22.70
N ASP A 246 -0.74 -3.68 -22.87
CA ASP A 246 -0.49 -4.42 -24.09
C ASP A 246 -1.87 -4.74 -24.70
N ILE A 247 -2.14 -4.25 -25.93
CA ILE A 247 -3.46 -4.30 -26.57
C ILE A 247 -3.34 -4.95 -27.94
N HIS A 248 -4.24 -5.86 -28.23
CA HIS A 248 -4.46 -6.39 -29.59
C HIS A 248 -5.70 -5.73 -30.19
N ILE A 249 -5.52 -5.02 -31.30
CA ILE A 249 -6.62 -4.40 -32.03
C ILE A 249 -6.86 -5.09 -33.35
N ILE A 250 -8.12 -5.27 -33.72
CA ILE A 250 -8.53 -5.81 -35.01
C ILE A 250 -8.81 -4.63 -35.96
N VAL A 251 -8.19 -4.67 -37.15
CA VAL A 251 -8.38 -3.70 -38.23
C VAL A 251 -8.77 -4.40 -39.53
N ASN A 252 -9.18 -3.65 -40.53
CA ASN A 252 -9.44 -4.24 -41.86
C ASN A 252 -8.16 -4.87 -42.42
N GLY A 253 -8.21 -6.17 -42.73
CA GLY A 253 -7.06 -6.94 -43.25
C GLY A 253 -6.54 -6.50 -44.63
N ASN A 254 -7.28 -5.66 -45.34
CA ASN A 254 -6.89 -5.17 -46.68
C ASN A 254 -6.18 -3.82 -46.68
N ILE A 255 -5.92 -3.23 -45.51
CA ILE A 255 -5.18 -1.97 -45.37
C ILE A 255 -3.67 -2.22 -45.44
N SER A 256 -2.93 -1.18 -45.79
CA SER A 256 -1.47 -1.23 -45.76
C SER A 256 -0.93 -1.31 -44.34
N VAL A 257 0.29 -1.84 -44.15
CA VAL A 257 1.01 -1.83 -42.87
C VAL A 257 1.13 -0.41 -42.32
N LYS A 258 1.31 0.60 -43.19
CA LYS A 258 1.38 1.98 -42.82
C LYS A 258 0.07 2.46 -42.19
N GLU A 259 -1.06 2.19 -42.82
CA GLU A 259 -2.38 2.59 -42.30
C GLU A 259 -2.68 1.91 -40.97
N GLY A 260 -2.36 0.60 -40.82
CA GLY A 260 -2.50 -0.10 -39.54
C GLY A 260 -1.63 0.52 -38.44
N HIS A 261 -0.40 0.92 -38.76
CA HIS A 261 0.49 1.63 -37.86
C HIS A 261 -0.07 2.99 -37.43
N ASP A 262 -0.59 3.77 -38.37
CA ASP A 262 -1.17 5.10 -38.11
C ASP A 262 -2.42 4.98 -37.20
N ILE A 263 -3.28 3.96 -37.40
CA ILE A 263 -4.42 3.64 -36.54
C ILE A 263 -3.94 3.30 -35.11
N ALA A 264 -2.93 2.44 -34.98
CA ALA A 264 -2.36 2.07 -33.67
C ALA A 264 -1.82 3.29 -32.93
N HIS A 265 -1.10 4.20 -33.61
CA HIS A 265 -0.59 5.43 -33.02
C HIS A 265 -1.72 6.37 -32.59
N ALA A 266 -2.75 6.55 -33.41
CA ALA A 266 -3.90 7.38 -33.08
C ALA A 266 -4.60 6.87 -31.80
N PHE A 267 -4.77 5.56 -31.69
CA PHE A 267 -5.35 4.94 -30.48
C PHE A 267 -4.46 5.09 -29.26
N LYS A 268 -3.16 4.79 -29.36
CA LYS A 268 -2.18 5.00 -28.29
C LYS A 268 -2.20 6.42 -27.76
N ASP A 269 -2.11 7.41 -28.64
CA ASP A 269 -2.07 8.83 -28.28
C ASP A 269 -3.41 9.28 -27.64
N GLY A 270 -4.52 8.72 -28.12
CA GLY A 270 -5.84 8.94 -27.54
C GLY A 270 -5.94 8.41 -26.12
N LEU A 271 -5.48 7.18 -25.89
CA LEU A 271 -5.47 6.55 -24.56
C LEU A 271 -4.62 7.33 -23.56
N GLN A 272 -3.39 7.69 -23.92
CA GLN A 272 -2.48 8.40 -23.03
C GLN A 272 -2.96 9.83 -22.70
N ARG A 273 -3.70 10.49 -23.62
CA ARG A 273 -4.33 11.78 -23.36
C ARG A 273 -5.51 11.67 -22.40
N GLN A 274 -6.35 10.63 -22.55
CA GLN A 274 -7.58 10.49 -21.77
C GLN A 274 -7.33 9.80 -20.41
N ILE A 275 -6.26 8.99 -20.30
CA ILE A 275 -5.89 8.26 -19.09
C ILE A 275 -4.41 8.52 -18.78
N PRO A 276 -4.07 9.65 -18.11
CA PRO A 276 -2.68 10.04 -17.85
C PRO A 276 -1.87 9.05 -16.99
N SER A 277 -2.55 8.13 -16.28
CA SER A 277 -1.88 7.07 -15.53
C SER A 277 -1.31 5.96 -16.40
N ILE A 278 -1.65 5.90 -17.70
CA ILE A 278 -1.05 4.96 -18.64
C ILE A 278 0.29 5.53 -19.13
N ALA A 279 1.39 4.95 -18.64
CA ALA A 279 2.74 5.37 -19.00
C ALA A 279 3.20 4.80 -20.35
N SER A 280 2.81 3.56 -20.65
CA SER A 280 3.20 2.87 -21.88
C SER A 280 2.03 2.09 -22.46
N VAL A 281 1.92 2.12 -23.79
CA VAL A 281 0.97 1.30 -24.57
C VAL A 281 1.71 0.63 -25.69
N LEU A 282 1.63 -0.70 -25.73
CA LEU A 282 2.06 -1.52 -26.86
C LEU A 282 0.80 -1.99 -27.59
N ILE A 283 0.72 -1.72 -28.90
CA ILE A 283 -0.42 -2.14 -29.72
C ILE A 283 0.03 -3.14 -30.74
N HIS A 284 -0.55 -4.33 -30.67
CA HIS A 284 -0.46 -5.35 -31.72
C HIS A 284 -1.66 -5.20 -32.65
N VAL A 285 -1.38 -5.06 -33.96
CA VAL A 285 -2.41 -4.87 -34.99
C VAL A 285 -2.69 -6.22 -35.63
N GLU A 286 -3.95 -6.65 -35.59
CA GLU A 286 -4.41 -7.90 -36.16
C GLU A 286 -5.41 -7.64 -37.31
N PRO A 287 -5.34 -8.40 -38.42
CA PRO A 287 -6.31 -8.27 -39.48
C PRO A 287 -7.63 -8.94 -39.12
N ASP A 288 -8.75 -8.39 -39.61
CA ASP A 288 -10.06 -9.04 -39.56
C ASP A 288 -10.08 -10.27 -40.49
N TYR A 289 -9.99 -11.44 -39.90
CA TYR A 289 -10.08 -12.72 -40.64
C TYR A 289 -11.54 -13.13 -40.87
N LYS A 290 -12.30 -12.39 -41.68
CA LYS A 290 -13.68 -12.83 -42.05
C LYS A 290 -13.77 -14.14 -42.76
N ASP A 291 -12.64 -14.65 -43.36
CA ASP A 291 -12.65 -15.80 -44.24
C ASP A 291 -11.76 -16.99 -43.83
N ILE A 292 -11.11 -16.96 -42.65
CA ILE A 292 -10.29 -18.10 -42.24
C ILE A 292 -10.82 -18.61 -40.86
N HIS A 293 -11.53 -19.76 -40.93
CA HIS A 293 -11.83 -20.58 -39.75
C HIS A 293 -10.55 -21.05 -39.04
N PHE A 294 -9.93 -20.20 -38.22
CA PHE A 294 -8.94 -20.65 -37.28
C PHE A 294 -9.69 -21.33 -36.12
N LYS A 295 -9.79 -22.66 -36.20
CA LYS A 295 -10.15 -23.48 -35.02
C LYS A 295 -9.10 -23.24 -33.96
N LEU A 296 -9.42 -22.47 -32.96
CA LEU A 296 -8.70 -22.44 -31.68
C LEU A 296 -8.79 -23.86 -31.10
N GLN A 297 -7.71 -24.61 -31.23
CA GLN A 297 -7.50 -25.79 -30.40
C GLN A 297 -7.34 -25.27 -28.94
N LYS A 298 -8.22 -25.77 -28.08
CA LYS A 298 -8.22 -25.59 -26.64
C LYS A 298 -6.96 -26.16 -26.00
#